data_6feba0f7edaf08f5d721a513e6c35177
#
_entry.id   6feba0f7edaf08f5d721a513e6c35177
#
_cell.length_a   1.000
_cell.length_b   1.000
_cell.length_c   1.000
_cell.angle_alpha   90.00
_cell.angle_beta   90.00
_cell.angle_gamma   90.00
#
_symmetry.space_group_name_H-M   'P 1'
#
loop_
_entity.id
_entity.type
_entity.pdbx_description
1 polymer ?
#
loop_
_entity_poly.entity_id
_entity_poly.type
_entity_poly.pdbx_seq_one_letter_code
_entity_poly.pdbx_strand_id
1 'polypeptide(L)'
;MKLGAFSVSLNVKDLAASHTFYENLGFTKLGGDGKHYLIMKNGNALIGLFQGMFEKNILTFNPGWDESGKNEETFTDIRTLQQELKSKGVQFAQEADEKTTGPASFIINDPDGNPVLVDQHR
;
A
#
# COMPACT_ATOMS: atom_id res chain seq x y z
N MET A 1 15.01 2.96 7.91
CA MET A 1 13.58 2.65 8.23
C MET A 1 13.06 1.66 7.20
N LYS A 2 12.53 0.53 7.65
CA LYS A 2 12.02 -0.50 6.75
C LYS A 2 10.49 -0.42 6.67
N LEU A 3 9.96 -0.03 5.52
CA LEU A 3 8.53 0.18 5.34
C LEU A 3 7.78 -1.05 4.79
N GLY A 4 8.51 -2.10 4.37
CA GLY A 4 7.92 -3.30 3.82
C GLY A 4 7.71 -3.24 2.31
N ALA A 5 6.88 -4.15 1.80
CA ALA A 5 6.62 -4.25 0.36
C ALA A 5 6.01 -2.96 -0.19
N PHE A 6 6.46 -2.57 -1.37
CA PHE A 6 6.00 -1.36 -2.03
C PHE A 6 5.07 -1.68 -3.20
N SER A 7 4.00 -0.91 -3.32
CA SER A 7 3.14 -0.93 -4.50
C SER A 7 2.62 0.47 -4.79
N VAL A 8 2.24 0.70 -6.04
CA VAL A 8 1.49 1.91 -6.41
C VAL A 8 0.03 1.51 -6.50
N SER A 9 -0.82 2.20 -5.74
CA SER A 9 -2.26 1.99 -5.76
C SER A 9 -2.88 3.00 -6.71
N LEU A 10 -3.45 2.50 -7.80
CA LEU A 10 -4.00 3.31 -8.88
C LEU A 10 -5.51 3.38 -8.75
N ASN A 11 -6.04 4.60 -8.85
CA ASN A 11 -7.47 4.81 -9.01
C ASN A 11 -7.84 4.54 -10.47
N VAL A 12 -8.67 3.53 -10.71
CA VAL A 12 -9.10 3.16 -12.05
C VAL A 12 -10.60 3.36 -12.23
N LYS A 13 -11.00 3.71 -13.43
CA LYS A 13 -12.41 3.93 -13.76
C LYS A 13 -13.13 2.64 -14.15
N ASP A 14 -12.39 1.72 -14.78
CA ASP A 14 -12.90 0.44 -15.27
C ASP A 14 -11.86 -0.63 -14.95
N LEU A 15 -12.14 -1.42 -13.92
CA LEU A 15 -11.20 -2.43 -13.44
C LEU A 15 -10.89 -3.47 -14.51
N ALA A 16 -11.89 -3.92 -15.27
CA ALA A 16 -11.69 -4.93 -16.32
C ALA A 16 -10.78 -4.40 -17.43
N ALA A 17 -10.97 -3.16 -17.85
CA ALA A 17 -10.11 -2.54 -18.87
C ALA A 17 -8.67 -2.39 -18.37
N SER A 18 -8.49 -1.96 -17.14
CA SER A 18 -7.16 -1.82 -16.54
C SER A 18 -6.48 -3.17 -16.36
N HIS A 19 -7.22 -4.19 -15.94
CA HIS A 19 -6.72 -5.55 -15.82
C HIS A 19 -6.13 -6.04 -17.15
N THR A 20 -6.89 -5.91 -18.23
CA THR A 20 -6.42 -6.30 -19.57
C THR A 20 -5.20 -5.50 -19.98
N PHE A 21 -5.20 -4.20 -19.73
CA PHE A 21 -4.07 -3.34 -20.09
C PHE A 21 -2.78 -3.83 -19.41
N TYR A 22 -2.81 -4.07 -18.11
CA TYR A 22 -1.62 -4.50 -17.38
C TYR A 22 -1.23 -5.95 -17.65
N GLU A 23 -2.20 -6.84 -17.95
CA GLU A 23 -1.87 -8.17 -18.44
C GLU A 23 -1.05 -8.12 -19.73
N ASN A 24 -1.39 -7.19 -20.62
CA ASN A 24 -0.64 -7.01 -21.88
C ASN A 24 0.79 -6.55 -21.65
N LEU A 25 1.07 -5.93 -20.50
CA LEU A 25 2.44 -5.56 -20.11
C LEU A 25 3.18 -6.68 -19.38
N GLY A 26 2.54 -7.82 -19.18
CA GLY A 26 3.14 -8.97 -18.51
C GLY A 26 2.83 -9.09 -17.02
N PHE A 27 1.93 -8.27 -16.49
CA PHE A 27 1.50 -8.41 -15.10
C PHE A 27 0.55 -9.59 -14.96
N THR A 28 0.62 -10.26 -13.81
CA THR A 28 -0.29 -11.35 -13.44
C THR A 28 -1.00 -11.01 -12.14
N LYS A 29 -2.19 -11.56 -11.97
CA LYS A 29 -2.98 -11.36 -10.75
C LYS A 29 -2.28 -12.01 -9.56
N LEU A 30 -2.06 -11.23 -8.51
CA LEU A 30 -1.54 -11.71 -7.23
C LEU A 30 -2.67 -11.85 -6.20
N GLY A 31 -3.62 -10.94 -6.17
CA GLY A 31 -4.71 -10.94 -5.22
C GLY A 31 -5.84 -9.99 -5.61
N GLY A 32 -6.82 -9.86 -4.72
CA GLY A 32 -7.96 -8.99 -4.91
C GLY A 32 -9.22 -9.75 -5.27
N ASP A 33 -10.38 -9.07 -5.19
CA ASP A 33 -11.69 -9.69 -5.45
C ASP A 33 -12.08 -9.70 -6.94
N GLY A 34 -11.37 -8.97 -7.77
CA GLY A 34 -11.68 -8.86 -9.20
C GLY A 34 -12.93 -8.02 -9.51
N LYS A 35 -13.58 -7.47 -8.51
CA LYS A 35 -14.78 -6.64 -8.67
C LYS A 35 -14.53 -5.19 -8.31
N HIS A 36 -13.83 -4.96 -7.19
CA HIS A 36 -13.52 -3.64 -6.67
C HIS A 36 -12.04 -3.34 -6.77
N TYR A 37 -11.19 -4.37 -6.66
CA TYR A 37 -9.75 -4.19 -6.75
C TYR A 37 -9.04 -5.46 -7.19
N LEU A 38 -7.82 -5.26 -7.70
CA LEU A 38 -6.87 -6.30 -8.06
C LEU A 38 -5.48 -5.85 -7.64
N ILE A 39 -4.69 -6.78 -7.14
CA ILE A 39 -3.25 -6.59 -6.96
C ILE A 39 -2.55 -7.38 -8.06
N MET A 40 -1.66 -6.73 -8.79
CA MET A 40 -0.97 -7.33 -9.92
C MET A 40 0.54 -7.20 -9.76
N LYS A 41 1.26 -8.18 -10.30
CA LYS A 41 2.69 -8.31 -10.10
C LYS A 41 3.39 -8.61 -11.43
N ASN A 42 4.52 -7.93 -11.65
CA ASN A 42 5.44 -8.24 -12.73
C ASN A 42 6.86 -8.16 -12.15
N GLY A 43 7.48 -9.32 -11.90
CA GLY A 43 8.76 -9.35 -11.19
C GLY A 43 8.62 -8.73 -9.81
N ASN A 44 9.39 -7.69 -9.50
CA ASN A 44 9.32 -6.95 -8.26
C ASN A 44 8.32 -5.78 -8.31
N ALA A 45 7.73 -5.51 -9.46
CA ALA A 45 6.78 -4.42 -9.61
C ALA A 45 5.39 -4.86 -9.16
N LEU A 46 4.85 -4.17 -8.18
CA LEU A 46 3.49 -4.39 -7.67
C LEU A 46 2.65 -3.17 -7.95
N ILE A 47 1.45 -3.38 -8.46
CA ILE A 47 0.45 -2.33 -8.60
C ILE A 47 -0.86 -2.82 -8.00
N GLY A 48 -1.61 -1.90 -7.40
CA GLY A 48 -2.98 -2.15 -7.00
C GLY A 48 -3.91 -1.37 -7.92
N LEU A 49 -4.94 -2.02 -8.43
CA LEU A 49 -5.98 -1.39 -9.23
C LEU A 49 -7.24 -1.32 -8.38
N PHE A 50 -7.72 -0.10 -8.11
CA PHE A 50 -8.84 0.12 -7.21
C PHE A 50 -9.90 0.97 -7.91
N GLN A 51 -11.10 0.44 -8.04
CA GLN A 51 -12.19 1.12 -8.70
C GLN A 51 -13.12 1.78 -7.68
N GLY A 52 -13.20 3.11 -7.72
CA GLY A 52 -14.13 3.88 -6.90
C GLY A 52 -13.81 3.92 -5.40
N MET A 53 -12.57 3.68 -4.98
CA MET A 53 -12.21 3.60 -3.58
C MET A 53 -11.48 4.84 -3.05
N PHE A 54 -10.84 5.60 -3.92
CA PHE A 54 -10.15 6.85 -3.56
C PHE A 54 -9.97 7.71 -4.80
N GLU A 55 -9.59 8.97 -4.62
CA GLU A 55 -9.49 9.93 -5.74
C GLU A 55 -8.10 10.01 -6.36
N LYS A 56 -7.04 9.98 -5.54
CA LYS A 56 -5.66 10.14 -5.99
C LYS A 56 -4.94 8.81 -5.95
N ASN A 57 -3.98 8.62 -6.85
CA ASN A 57 -3.08 7.48 -6.78
C ASN A 57 -2.24 7.57 -5.51
N ILE A 58 -1.92 6.42 -4.93
CA ILE A 58 -1.29 6.32 -3.60
C ILE A 58 -0.03 5.47 -3.71
N LEU A 59 1.06 5.94 -3.09
CA LEU A 59 2.23 5.10 -2.84
C LEU A 59 1.95 4.28 -1.58
N THR A 60 2.01 2.96 -1.69
CA THR A 60 1.63 2.07 -0.60
C THR A 60 2.81 1.22 -0.14
N PHE A 61 2.98 1.12 1.18
CA PHE A 61 3.98 0.25 1.81
C PHE A 61 3.29 -0.69 2.79
N ASN A 62 3.73 -1.94 2.84
CA ASN A 62 3.12 -2.96 3.71
C ASN A 62 4.15 -3.54 4.67
N PRO A 63 4.31 -2.96 5.87
CA PRO A 63 5.22 -3.52 6.88
C PRO A 63 4.87 -4.97 7.20
N GLY A 64 5.88 -5.81 7.26
CA GLY A 64 5.72 -7.22 7.58
C GLY A 64 5.54 -8.13 6.38
N TRP A 65 5.38 -7.58 5.19
CA TRP A 65 5.25 -8.35 3.94
C TRP A 65 6.41 -8.09 2.99
N ASP A 66 6.78 -9.14 2.24
CA ASP A 66 7.67 -9.01 1.09
C ASP A 66 6.86 -8.72 -0.19
N GLU A 67 7.54 -8.61 -1.32
CA GLU A 67 6.93 -8.27 -2.62
C GLU A 67 6.01 -9.36 -3.20
N SER A 68 5.98 -10.53 -2.58
CA SER A 68 5.07 -11.62 -2.94
C SER A 68 3.87 -11.71 -1.99
N GLY A 69 3.73 -10.76 -1.06
CA GLY A 69 2.67 -10.75 -0.07
C GLY A 69 2.86 -11.77 1.03
N LYS A 70 4.08 -12.29 1.19
CA LYS A 70 4.40 -13.27 2.23
C LYS A 70 4.95 -12.58 3.47
N ASN A 71 4.70 -13.20 4.62
CA ASN A 71 5.19 -12.69 5.89
C ASN A 71 6.71 -12.72 5.96
N GLU A 72 7.30 -11.60 6.35
CA GLU A 72 8.72 -11.55 6.70
C GLU A 72 8.90 -12.00 8.14
N GLU A 73 10.04 -12.65 8.45
CA GLU A 73 10.34 -13.11 9.81
C GLU A 73 10.40 -11.96 10.80
N THR A 74 11.04 -10.87 10.38
CA THR A 74 11.19 -9.68 11.22
C THR A 74 10.71 -8.45 10.47
N PHE A 75 10.04 -7.58 11.19
CA PHE A 75 9.60 -6.31 10.63
C PHE A 75 9.40 -5.28 11.75
N THR A 76 9.32 -4.01 11.39
CA THR A 76 9.03 -2.95 12.34
C THR A 76 7.53 -2.70 12.36
N ASP A 77 6.92 -2.78 13.55
CA ASP A 77 5.49 -2.53 13.70
C ASP A 77 5.15 -1.09 13.29
N ILE A 78 3.97 -0.94 12.68
CA ILE A 78 3.51 0.35 12.15
C ILE A 78 3.45 1.46 13.21
N ARG A 79 3.16 1.12 14.46
CA ARG A 79 3.08 2.11 15.53
C ARG A 79 4.46 2.64 15.90
N THR A 80 5.47 1.77 15.82
CA THR A 80 6.87 2.18 16.00
C THR A 80 7.30 3.08 14.85
N LEU A 81 6.95 2.74 13.60
CA LEU A 81 7.21 3.60 12.45
C LEU A 81 6.54 4.98 12.61
N GLN A 82 5.30 4.99 13.06
CA GLN A 82 4.56 6.22 13.29
C GLN A 82 5.24 7.11 14.32
N GLN A 83 5.65 6.54 15.45
CA GLN A 83 6.36 7.28 16.50
C GLN A 83 7.70 7.84 16.00
N GLU A 84 8.44 7.05 15.24
CA GLU A 84 9.71 7.48 14.68
C GLU A 84 9.51 8.66 13.70
N LEU A 85 8.50 8.58 12.84
CA LEU A 85 8.18 9.67 11.92
C LEU A 85 7.70 10.92 12.63
N LYS A 86 6.91 10.78 13.68
CA LYS A 86 6.50 11.91 14.53
C LYS A 86 7.70 12.60 15.15
N SER A 87 8.68 11.83 15.63
CA SER A 87 9.90 12.39 16.23
C SER A 87 10.72 13.18 15.22
N LYS A 88 10.56 12.92 13.94
CA LYS A 88 11.21 13.64 12.84
C LYS A 88 10.38 14.83 12.33
N GLY A 89 9.24 15.11 12.93
CA GLY A 89 8.39 16.23 12.57
C GLY A 89 7.44 15.98 11.39
N VAL A 90 7.24 14.72 10.99
CA VAL A 90 6.32 14.40 9.90
C VAL A 90 4.87 14.62 10.34
N GLN A 91 4.09 15.29 9.49
CA GLN A 91 2.67 15.54 9.73
C GLN A 91 1.84 14.39 9.17
N PHE A 92 0.81 13.96 9.89
CA PHE A 92 -0.05 12.84 9.49
C PHE A 92 -1.42 13.34 9.04
N ALA A 93 -1.90 12.84 7.90
CA ALA A 93 -3.29 13.02 7.48
C ALA A 93 -4.22 12.09 8.24
N GLN A 94 -3.74 10.87 8.53
CA GLN A 94 -4.45 9.88 9.33
C GLN A 94 -3.43 9.09 10.13
N GLU A 95 -3.71 8.87 11.41
CA GLU A 95 -2.83 8.11 12.31
C GLU A 95 -3.40 6.73 12.60
N ALA A 96 -2.49 5.77 12.84
CA ALA A 96 -2.86 4.50 13.42
C ALA A 96 -3.14 4.69 14.91
N ASP A 97 -4.08 3.92 15.46
CA ASP A 97 -4.32 3.90 16.90
C ASP A 97 -3.19 3.15 17.60
N GLU A 98 -2.40 3.87 18.38
CA GLU A 98 -1.21 3.32 19.05
C GLU A 98 -1.55 2.39 20.21
N LYS A 99 -2.81 2.31 20.60
CA LYS A 99 -3.28 1.43 21.69
C LYS A 99 -3.68 0.04 21.20
N THR A 100 -3.72 -0.18 19.89
CA THR A 100 -4.09 -1.45 19.28
C THR A 100 -2.88 -2.30 18.97
N THR A 101 -3.12 -3.57 18.57
CA THR A 101 -2.11 -4.48 18.05
C THR A 101 -2.61 -5.09 16.74
N GLY A 102 -1.68 -5.58 15.91
CA GLY A 102 -2.03 -6.20 14.63
C GLY A 102 -2.24 -5.19 13.51
N PRO A 103 -3.16 -5.48 12.57
CA PRO A 103 -3.35 -4.62 11.41
C PRO A 103 -3.71 -3.19 11.77
N ALA A 104 -3.07 -2.24 11.09
CA ALA A 104 -3.36 -0.81 11.23
C ALA A 104 -2.71 -0.06 10.08
N SER A 105 -3.11 1.19 9.87
CA SER A 105 -2.58 2.02 8.79
C SER A 105 -2.44 3.47 9.21
N PHE A 106 -1.55 4.19 8.54
CA PHE A 106 -1.50 5.64 8.59
C PHE A 106 -1.28 6.22 7.20
N ILE A 107 -1.64 7.48 7.03
CA ILE A 107 -1.48 8.21 5.78
C ILE A 107 -0.71 9.49 6.06
N ILE A 108 0.33 9.72 5.26
CA ILE A 108 1.07 10.98 5.23
C ILE A 108 1.06 11.51 3.81
N ASN A 109 1.32 12.80 3.63
CA ASN A 109 1.44 13.39 2.31
C ASN A 109 2.88 13.90 2.13
N ASP A 110 3.41 13.72 0.92
CA ASP A 110 4.69 14.32 0.59
C ASP A 110 4.53 15.84 0.42
N PRO A 111 5.62 16.60 0.21
CA PRO A 111 5.52 18.07 0.07
C PRO A 111 4.61 18.55 -1.06
N ASP A 112 4.37 17.72 -2.07
CA ASP A 112 3.53 18.08 -3.22
C ASP A 112 2.11 17.53 -3.12
N GLY A 113 1.75 16.94 -1.98
CA GLY A 113 0.41 16.42 -1.72
C GLY A 113 0.17 15.02 -2.24
N ASN A 114 1.22 14.27 -2.58
CA ASN A 114 1.07 12.87 -2.95
C ASN A 114 0.85 12.03 -1.70
N PRO A 115 -0.27 11.28 -1.61
CA PRO A 115 -0.51 10.46 -0.43
C PRO A 115 0.40 9.24 -0.39
N VAL A 116 0.89 8.94 0.81
CA VAL A 116 1.67 7.75 1.12
C VAL A 116 0.93 6.99 2.21
N LEU A 117 0.48 5.79 1.89
CA LEU A 117 -0.20 4.89 2.82
C LEU A 117 0.79 3.87 3.33
N VAL A 118 0.90 3.73 4.63
CA VAL A 118 1.60 2.62 5.27
C VAL A 118 0.54 1.75 5.91
N ASP A 119 0.41 0.52 5.45
CA ASP A 119 -0.72 -0.35 5.76
C ASP A 119 -0.21 -1.74 6.16
N GLN A 120 -0.24 -1.99 7.46
CA GLN A 120 0.19 -3.27 8.04
C GLN A 120 -1.01 -4.20 8.13
N HIS A 121 -0.87 -5.40 7.56
CA HIS A 121 -1.95 -6.39 7.48
C HIS A 121 -1.82 -7.54 8.48
N ARG A 122 -0.86 -7.48 9.36
CA ARG A 122 -0.60 -8.59 10.31
C ARG A 122 -0.24 -8.15 11.72
#